data_71b8e3943b0dd16ca04a28636f5fa827
#
_entry.id   71b8e3943b0dd16ca04a28636f5fa827
#
_cell.length_a   1.000
_cell.length_b   1.000
_cell.length_c   1.000
_cell.angle_alpha   90.00
_cell.angle_beta   90.00
_cell.angle_gamma   90.00
#
_symmetry.space_group_name_H-M   'P 1'
#
loop_
_entity.id
_entity.type
_entity.pdbx_description
1 polymer ?
#
loop_
_entity_poly.entity_id
_entity_poly.type
_entity_poly.pdbx_seq_one_letter_code
_entity_poly.pdbx_strand_id
1 'polypeptide(L)'
;MNMPPPNSAVRPFSPLRAAAAAALACWAVGTLTVLTRSHFYGFPGIFTEAFRHLPFFDMWMRWDARWYERIATQGYEFLGAAQSSVAFFPLYPLLMRAVSATGLPPLLAGIALTLPCGLAAVVLFHRWARTVQPEPTARLATWVLVLWPYAWYLYGAIYSDALFLLLAVSAFLCLERGRPGLATLLGALATATRPLAPALVLGLLARQLELRLRAGERLRPVDFLPLLSGAGLGAYMLYLWARFGTPIAFIEAQAGWGQPPGLRSWLKITFFTEGFWRTVGRFGLPNAILALLFLALCLPMRRRLGWGYTLYSALAMGIPFISSWNFIGLGRYALAVFPCFLMLACVLEARPRARRAWFVASASLLAFLLSRFSVGRYVA
;
A
#
# COMPACT_ATOMS: atom_id res chain seq x y z
N MET A 1 27.19 -50.07 -11.95
CA MET A 1 27.11 -48.62 -12.05
C MET A 1 25.69 -48.19 -11.68
N ASN A 2 25.47 -47.78 -10.44
CA ASN A 2 24.17 -47.30 -9.98
C ASN A 2 24.00 -45.82 -10.39
N MET A 3 23.11 -45.52 -11.32
CA MET A 3 22.70 -44.15 -11.59
C MET A 3 22.05 -43.55 -10.36
N PRO A 4 22.41 -42.31 -9.95
CA PRO A 4 21.73 -41.66 -8.87
C PRO A 4 20.25 -41.46 -9.24
N PRO A 5 19.30 -41.52 -8.24
CA PRO A 5 17.89 -41.34 -8.52
C PRO A 5 17.62 -39.97 -9.14
N PRO A 6 16.62 -39.85 -10.02
CA PRO A 6 16.29 -38.59 -10.68
C PRO A 6 16.00 -37.52 -9.62
N ASN A 7 16.68 -36.38 -9.75
CA ASN A 7 16.51 -35.21 -8.93
C ASN A 7 15.04 -35.02 -8.55
N SER A 8 14.75 -35.04 -7.26
CA SER A 8 13.45 -34.63 -6.73
C SER A 8 13.17 -33.23 -7.26
N ALA A 9 12.24 -33.15 -8.21
CA ALA A 9 11.89 -31.89 -8.88
C ALA A 9 11.45 -30.89 -7.81
N VAL A 10 12.35 -29.96 -7.47
CA VAL A 10 12.04 -28.85 -6.54
C VAL A 10 10.83 -28.12 -7.14
N ARG A 11 9.69 -28.21 -6.46
CA ARG A 11 8.45 -27.57 -6.94
C ARG A 11 8.71 -26.07 -7.19
N PRO A 12 8.34 -25.55 -8.37
CA PRO A 12 8.56 -24.14 -8.69
C PRO A 12 7.86 -23.25 -7.65
N PHE A 13 8.50 -22.13 -7.29
CA PHE A 13 7.93 -21.16 -6.35
C PHE A 13 6.60 -20.61 -6.88
N SER A 14 5.57 -20.62 -6.04
CA SER A 14 4.26 -20.07 -6.35
C SER A 14 3.99 -18.83 -5.50
N PRO A 15 4.03 -17.62 -6.08
CA PRO A 15 3.74 -16.40 -5.35
C PRO A 15 2.29 -16.35 -4.84
N LEU A 16 1.35 -16.96 -5.56
CA LEU A 16 -0.03 -17.08 -5.11
C LEU A 16 -0.16 -17.93 -3.84
N ARG A 17 0.55 -19.07 -3.78
CA ARG A 17 0.54 -19.91 -2.57
C ARG A 17 1.16 -19.19 -1.38
N ALA A 18 2.25 -18.43 -1.60
CA ALA A 18 2.88 -17.62 -0.55
C ALA A 18 1.92 -16.54 -0.03
N ALA A 19 1.25 -15.81 -0.94
CA ALA A 19 0.26 -14.79 -0.58
C ALA A 19 -0.96 -15.39 0.13
N ALA A 20 -1.49 -16.51 -0.38
CA ALA A 20 -2.63 -17.19 0.23
C ALA A 20 -2.31 -17.72 1.63
N ALA A 21 -1.12 -18.30 1.83
CA ALA A 21 -0.68 -18.76 3.15
C ALA A 21 -0.54 -17.59 4.14
N ALA A 22 0.04 -16.46 3.72
CA ALA A 22 0.13 -15.26 4.54
C ALA A 22 -1.25 -14.68 4.85
N ALA A 23 -2.16 -14.64 3.89
CA ALA A 23 -3.54 -14.21 4.09
C ALA A 23 -4.25 -15.10 5.12
N LEU A 24 -4.20 -16.42 4.96
CA LEU A 24 -4.80 -17.39 5.90
C LEU A 24 -4.22 -17.23 7.31
N ALA A 25 -2.91 -17.04 7.45
CA ALA A 25 -2.28 -16.77 8.74
C ALA A 25 -2.79 -15.46 9.36
N CYS A 26 -2.92 -14.39 8.58
CA CYS A 26 -3.48 -13.12 9.06
C CYS A 26 -4.94 -13.29 9.49
N TRP A 27 -5.75 -14.00 8.71
CA TRP A 27 -7.14 -14.28 9.08
C TRP A 27 -7.24 -15.10 10.36
N ALA A 28 -6.40 -16.11 10.52
CA ALA A 28 -6.34 -16.93 11.74
C ALA A 28 -5.93 -16.11 12.97
N VAL A 29 -4.84 -15.33 12.87
CA VAL A 29 -4.35 -14.48 13.96
C VAL A 29 -5.40 -13.44 14.37
N GLY A 30 -6.00 -12.75 13.41
CA GLY A 30 -7.02 -11.74 13.68
C GLY A 30 -8.28 -12.33 14.33
N THR A 31 -8.79 -13.45 13.79
CA THR A 31 -9.96 -14.15 14.34
C THR A 31 -9.68 -14.64 15.76
N LEU A 32 -8.53 -15.31 15.99
CA LEU A 32 -8.14 -15.77 17.32
C LEU A 32 -8.06 -14.61 18.31
N THR A 33 -7.47 -13.47 17.88
CA THR A 33 -7.38 -12.28 18.72
C THR A 33 -8.75 -11.73 19.10
N VAL A 34 -9.69 -11.66 18.16
CA VAL A 34 -11.05 -11.17 18.45
C VAL A 34 -11.79 -12.12 19.37
N LEU A 35 -11.65 -13.44 19.21
CA LEU A 35 -12.27 -14.45 20.06
C LEU A 35 -11.72 -14.43 21.51
N THR A 36 -10.43 -14.15 21.66
CA THR A 36 -9.74 -14.17 22.97
C THR A 36 -9.58 -12.80 23.62
N ARG A 37 -10.10 -11.73 23.00
CA ARG A 37 -9.90 -10.32 23.41
C ARG A 37 -10.25 -10.02 24.86
N SER A 38 -11.31 -10.62 25.40
CA SER A 38 -11.71 -10.44 26.81
C SER A 38 -10.63 -10.85 27.80
N HIS A 39 -9.79 -11.81 27.41
CA HIS A 39 -8.69 -12.31 28.22
C HIS A 39 -7.43 -11.42 28.15
N PHE A 40 -7.20 -10.76 27.00
CA PHE A 40 -5.93 -10.06 26.76
C PHE A 40 -6.05 -8.54 26.76
N TYR A 41 -7.20 -7.99 26.36
CA TYR A 41 -7.31 -6.56 26.08
C TYR A 41 -8.35 -5.83 26.91
N GLY A 42 -9.29 -6.52 27.54
CA GLY A 42 -10.28 -5.94 28.46
C GLY A 42 -11.16 -4.84 27.86
N PHE A 43 -11.19 -4.70 26.52
CA PHE A 43 -11.83 -3.59 25.82
C PHE A 43 -12.75 -4.08 24.72
N PRO A 44 -14.03 -3.69 24.70
CA PRO A 44 -14.88 -3.91 23.54
C PRO A 44 -14.35 -3.01 22.42
N GLY A 45 -13.71 -3.56 21.40
CA GLY A 45 -13.34 -2.80 20.21
C GLY A 45 -14.58 -2.16 19.57
N ILE A 46 -14.38 -1.20 18.67
CA ILE A 46 -15.46 -0.63 17.86
C ILE A 46 -15.93 -1.72 16.91
N PHE A 47 -17.11 -2.29 17.16
CA PHE A 47 -17.70 -3.31 16.31
C PHE A 47 -18.71 -2.67 15.37
N THR A 48 -18.83 -3.27 14.20
CA THR A 48 -19.95 -3.04 13.32
C THR A 48 -21.12 -3.91 13.82
N GLU A 49 -22.21 -3.31 14.28
CA GLU A 49 -23.37 -4.04 14.83
C GLU A 49 -23.84 -5.14 13.87
N ALA A 50 -23.88 -4.85 12.55
CA ALA A 50 -24.30 -5.80 11.52
C ALA A 50 -23.49 -7.11 11.49
N PHE A 51 -22.23 -7.11 11.98
CA PHE A 51 -21.34 -8.27 11.93
C PHE A 51 -20.78 -8.66 13.30
N ARG A 52 -21.40 -8.18 14.38
CA ARG A 52 -20.98 -8.44 15.76
C ARG A 52 -20.84 -9.93 16.07
N HIS A 53 -21.66 -10.78 15.45
CA HIS A 53 -21.63 -12.22 15.62
C HIS A 53 -20.72 -12.94 14.63
N LEU A 54 -20.07 -12.22 13.71
CA LEU A 54 -19.16 -12.75 12.70
C LEU A 54 -17.75 -12.18 12.88
N PRO A 55 -17.01 -12.56 13.93
CA PRO A 55 -15.71 -11.99 14.29
C PRO A 55 -14.69 -12.17 13.16
N PHE A 56 -14.86 -13.20 12.35
CA PHE A 56 -14.07 -13.50 11.17
C PHE A 56 -14.11 -12.38 10.10
N PHE A 57 -15.24 -11.70 9.95
CA PHE A 57 -15.37 -10.55 9.06
C PHE A 57 -15.20 -9.22 9.81
N ASP A 58 -15.78 -9.10 11.01
CA ASP A 58 -15.77 -7.87 11.78
C ASP A 58 -14.36 -7.33 12.03
N MET A 59 -13.35 -8.18 12.21
CA MET A 59 -11.98 -7.77 12.46
C MET A 59 -11.36 -6.89 11.36
N TRP A 60 -11.88 -6.92 10.13
CA TRP A 60 -11.42 -6.13 8.99
C TRP A 60 -12.10 -4.79 8.84
N MET A 61 -13.22 -4.58 9.56
CA MET A 61 -14.09 -3.40 9.47
C MET A 61 -13.68 -2.33 10.48
N ARG A 62 -12.45 -1.83 10.39
CA ARG A 62 -11.84 -0.89 11.35
C ARG A 62 -11.50 0.43 10.68
N TRP A 63 -11.64 1.52 11.43
CA TRP A 63 -11.16 2.87 11.10
C TRP A 63 -11.68 3.39 9.75
N ASP A 64 -10.80 3.49 8.73
CA ASP A 64 -11.14 4.05 7.42
C ASP A 64 -12.22 3.24 6.67
N ALA A 65 -12.47 1.99 7.06
CA ALA A 65 -13.52 1.16 6.47
C ALA A 65 -14.90 1.84 6.47
N ARG A 66 -15.21 2.59 7.52
CA ARG A 66 -16.48 3.35 7.60
C ARG A 66 -16.55 4.53 6.63
N TRP A 67 -15.42 5.18 6.35
CA TRP A 67 -15.38 6.24 5.35
C TRP A 67 -15.64 5.68 3.96
N TYR A 68 -15.03 4.55 3.60
CA TYR A 68 -15.28 3.88 2.33
C TYR A 68 -16.72 3.38 2.22
N GLU A 69 -17.29 2.81 3.29
CA GLU A 69 -18.70 2.41 3.35
C GLU A 69 -19.62 3.62 3.12
N ARG A 70 -19.39 4.72 3.85
CA ARG A 70 -20.19 5.94 3.73
C ARG A 70 -20.14 6.50 2.31
N ILE A 71 -18.97 6.56 1.69
CA ILE A 71 -18.85 7.02 0.30
C ILE A 71 -19.55 6.06 -0.66
N ALA A 72 -19.43 4.75 -0.47
CA ALA A 72 -20.10 3.76 -1.31
C ALA A 72 -21.61 3.84 -1.24
N THR A 73 -22.19 4.18 -0.08
CA THR A 73 -23.66 4.23 0.13
C THR A 73 -24.25 5.62 -0.08
N GLN A 74 -23.62 6.67 0.47
CA GLN A 74 -24.16 8.03 0.57
C GLN A 74 -23.46 9.03 -0.36
N GLY A 75 -22.24 8.70 -0.84
CA GLY A 75 -21.42 9.63 -1.63
C GLY A 75 -20.53 10.52 -0.76
N TYR A 76 -20.06 11.61 -1.37
CA TYR A 76 -19.10 12.52 -0.76
C TYR A 76 -19.74 13.66 0.00
N GLU A 77 -19.08 14.05 1.10
CA GLU A 77 -19.39 15.21 1.91
C GLU A 77 -18.09 15.97 2.18
N PHE A 78 -18.18 17.30 2.17
CA PHE A 78 -17.09 18.19 2.49
C PHE A 78 -17.48 19.15 3.60
N LEU A 79 -16.76 19.13 4.72
CA LEU A 79 -17.00 19.91 5.93
C LEU A 79 -15.84 20.89 6.21
N GLY A 80 -15.20 21.38 5.15
CA GLY A 80 -14.05 22.28 5.28
C GLY A 80 -12.85 21.60 5.97
N ALA A 81 -12.33 22.24 7.01
CA ALA A 81 -11.19 21.75 7.78
C ALA A 81 -11.54 20.60 8.77
N ALA A 82 -12.79 20.14 8.82
CA ALA A 82 -13.20 18.98 9.61
C ALA A 82 -12.96 17.67 8.83
N GLN A 83 -12.96 16.55 9.56
CA GLN A 83 -12.87 15.22 8.92
C GLN A 83 -13.99 15.05 7.91
N SER A 84 -13.63 14.83 6.66
CA SER A 84 -14.55 14.80 5.53
C SER A 84 -14.25 13.63 4.61
N SER A 85 -15.27 13.02 4.05
CA SER A 85 -15.11 11.87 3.17
C SER A 85 -14.29 12.17 1.89
N VAL A 86 -14.17 13.44 1.51
CA VAL A 86 -13.34 13.87 0.35
C VAL A 86 -11.84 13.60 0.51
N ALA A 87 -11.34 13.27 1.69
CA ALA A 87 -9.96 12.81 1.87
C ALA A 87 -9.69 11.43 1.26
N PHE A 88 -10.74 10.65 0.97
CA PHE A 88 -10.67 9.29 0.43
C PHE A 88 -10.99 9.27 -1.06
N PHE A 89 -10.08 8.72 -1.86
CA PHE A 89 -10.13 8.75 -3.32
C PHE A 89 -11.19 7.81 -3.91
N PRO A 90 -11.75 8.15 -5.10
CA PRO A 90 -13.04 7.61 -5.54
C PRO A 90 -13.03 6.16 -6.02
N LEU A 91 -11.93 5.66 -6.63
CA LEU A 91 -12.00 4.39 -7.33
C LEU A 91 -12.36 3.21 -6.41
N TYR A 92 -11.77 3.16 -5.21
CA TYR A 92 -12.02 2.05 -4.30
C TYR A 92 -13.48 2.01 -3.81
N PRO A 93 -14.08 3.11 -3.26
CA PRO A 93 -15.48 3.09 -2.84
C PRO A 93 -16.48 2.96 -4.00
N LEU A 94 -16.14 3.42 -5.22
CA LEU A 94 -16.98 3.19 -6.40
C LEU A 94 -16.99 1.71 -6.79
N LEU A 95 -15.86 1.02 -6.74
CA LEU A 95 -15.80 -0.42 -6.93
C LEU A 95 -16.55 -1.18 -5.83
N MET A 96 -16.43 -0.75 -4.56
CA MET A 96 -17.24 -1.30 -3.47
C MET A 96 -18.74 -1.16 -3.75
N ARG A 97 -19.20 0.02 -4.22
CA ARG A 97 -20.59 0.25 -4.62
C ARG A 97 -21.00 -0.70 -5.75
N ALA A 98 -20.15 -0.87 -6.79
CA ALA A 98 -20.44 -1.75 -7.91
C ALA A 98 -20.54 -3.22 -7.48
N VAL A 99 -19.66 -3.69 -6.61
CA VAL A 99 -19.73 -5.05 -6.04
C VAL A 99 -20.95 -5.18 -5.12
N SER A 100 -21.27 -4.14 -4.34
CA SER A 100 -22.45 -4.15 -3.48
C SER A 100 -23.77 -4.21 -4.25
N ALA A 101 -23.82 -3.73 -5.50
CA ALA A 101 -24.98 -3.83 -6.37
C ALA A 101 -25.37 -5.28 -6.71
N THR A 102 -24.48 -6.26 -6.45
CA THR A 102 -24.79 -7.70 -6.56
C THR A 102 -25.58 -8.26 -5.37
N GLY A 103 -25.93 -7.42 -4.38
CA GLY A 103 -26.63 -7.82 -3.15
C GLY A 103 -25.72 -8.02 -1.94
N LEU A 104 -24.40 -7.88 -2.07
CA LEU A 104 -23.49 -7.96 -0.94
C LEU A 104 -23.56 -6.68 -0.08
N PRO A 105 -23.59 -6.78 1.26
CA PRO A 105 -23.40 -5.63 2.12
C PRO A 105 -22.10 -4.87 1.79
N PRO A 106 -22.09 -3.52 1.81
CA PRO A 106 -20.94 -2.71 1.37
C PRO A 106 -19.61 -3.08 2.06
N LEU A 107 -19.62 -3.38 3.34
CA LEU A 107 -18.40 -3.79 4.06
C LEU A 107 -17.89 -5.17 3.58
N LEU A 108 -18.78 -6.14 3.30
CA LEU A 108 -18.37 -7.41 2.71
C LEU A 108 -17.87 -7.23 1.27
N ALA A 109 -18.49 -6.33 0.49
CA ALA A 109 -17.99 -5.95 -0.83
C ALA A 109 -16.56 -5.39 -0.76
N GLY A 110 -16.24 -4.60 0.28
CA GLY A 110 -14.88 -4.13 0.53
C GLY A 110 -13.87 -5.24 0.76
N ILE A 111 -14.21 -6.26 1.56
CA ILE A 111 -13.36 -7.44 1.78
C ILE A 111 -13.21 -8.25 0.49
N ALA A 112 -14.33 -8.49 -0.22
CA ALA A 112 -14.38 -9.23 -1.48
C ALA A 112 -13.56 -8.54 -2.59
N LEU A 113 -13.38 -7.22 -2.51
CA LEU A 113 -12.52 -6.45 -3.41
C LEU A 113 -11.06 -6.50 -2.95
N THR A 114 -10.79 -6.28 -1.67
CA THR A 114 -9.41 -6.14 -1.14
C THR A 114 -8.62 -7.44 -1.27
N LEU A 115 -9.19 -8.58 -0.88
CA LEU A 115 -8.47 -9.86 -0.85
C LEU A 115 -7.97 -10.29 -2.23
N PRO A 116 -8.80 -10.37 -3.29
CA PRO A 116 -8.30 -10.74 -4.62
C PRO A 116 -7.34 -9.69 -5.20
N CYS A 117 -7.56 -8.39 -4.95
CA CYS A 117 -6.60 -7.35 -5.35
C CYS A 117 -5.24 -7.55 -4.69
N GLY A 118 -5.20 -7.87 -3.40
CA GLY A 118 -3.95 -8.10 -2.67
C GLY A 118 -3.22 -9.36 -3.15
N LEU A 119 -3.94 -10.47 -3.34
CA LEU A 119 -3.36 -11.71 -3.89
C LEU A 119 -2.79 -11.49 -5.30
N ALA A 120 -3.55 -10.81 -6.17
CA ALA A 120 -3.12 -10.47 -7.51
C ALA A 120 -1.91 -9.51 -7.51
N ALA A 121 -1.91 -8.52 -6.61
CA ALA A 121 -0.79 -7.59 -6.45
C ALA A 121 0.52 -8.32 -6.11
N VAL A 122 0.49 -9.30 -5.21
CA VAL A 122 1.67 -10.12 -4.86
C VAL A 122 2.14 -10.94 -6.06
N VAL A 123 1.22 -11.56 -6.81
CA VAL A 123 1.56 -12.32 -8.02
C VAL A 123 2.21 -11.43 -9.08
N LEU A 124 1.63 -10.24 -9.33
CA LEU A 124 2.17 -9.32 -10.33
C LEU A 124 3.45 -8.64 -9.85
N PHE A 125 3.59 -8.39 -8.55
CA PHE A 125 4.85 -7.94 -7.95
C PHE A 125 5.98 -8.95 -8.20
N HIS A 126 5.74 -10.23 -7.96
CA HIS A 126 6.73 -11.27 -8.26
C HIS A 126 7.09 -11.31 -9.74
N ARG A 127 6.09 -11.24 -10.64
CA ARG A 127 6.31 -11.18 -12.09
C ARG A 127 7.13 -9.95 -12.49
N TRP A 128 6.81 -8.79 -11.92
CA TRP A 128 7.58 -7.58 -12.13
C TRP A 128 9.02 -7.71 -11.61
N ALA A 129 9.19 -8.21 -10.39
CA ALA A 129 10.52 -8.39 -9.80
C ALA A 129 11.43 -9.27 -10.67
N ARG A 130 10.86 -10.28 -11.31
CA ARG A 130 11.57 -11.15 -12.27
C ARG A 130 11.96 -10.48 -13.59
N THR A 131 11.36 -9.36 -13.94
CA THR A 131 11.79 -8.61 -15.15
C THR A 131 13.06 -7.81 -14.88
N VAL A 132 13.36 -7.50 -13.62
CA VAL A 132 14.47 -6.61 -13.24
C VAL A 132 15.54 -7.29 -12.38
N GLN A 133 15.24 -8.47 -11.79
CA GLN A 133 16.16 -9.24 -10.95
C GLN A 133 15.99 -10.76 -11.16
N PRO A 134 17.03 -11.58 -10.86
CA PRO A 134 16.95 -13.04 -10.92
C PRO A 134 15.85 -13.63 -10.01
N GLU A 135 15.37 -14.84 -10.37
CA GLU A 135 14.31 -15.56 -9.63
C GLU A 135 14.57 -15.70 -8.12
N PRO A 136 15.78 -16.04 -7.63
CA PRO A 136 16.02 -16.15 -6.18
C PRO A 136 15.76 -14.83 -5.44
N THR A 137 16.21 -13.71 -6.00
CA THR A 137 16.01 -12.37 -5.43
C THR A 137 14.54 -11.96 -5.52
N ALA A 138 13.84 -12.22 -6.64
CA ALA A 138 12.42 -11.96 -6.82
C ALA A 138 11.57 -12.77 -5.82
N ARG A 139 11.92 -14.03 -5.57
CA ARG A 139 11.29 -14.87 -4.55
C ARG A 139 11.50 -14.32 -3.14
N LEU A 140 12.73 -13.91 -2.83
CA LEU A 140 13.03 -13.29 -1.54
C LEU A 140 12.25 -11.99 -1.35
N ALA A 141 12.17 -11.15 -2.39
CA ALA A 141 11.39 -9.91 -2.36
C ALA A 141 9.90 -10.17 -2.12
N THR A 142 9.35 -11.24 -2.72
CA THR A 142 7.97 -11.64 -2.50
C THR A 142 7.72 -12.00 -1.03
N TRP A 143 8.62 -12.73 -0.39
CA TRP A 143 8.53 -13.01 1.04
C TRP A 143 8.67 -11.76 1.91
N VAL A 144 9.53 -10.80 1.51
CA VAL A 144 9.65 -9.51 2.21
C VAL A 144 8.33 -8.73 2.14
N LEU A 145 7.65 -8.73 0.99
CA LEU A 145 6.35 -8.06 0.83
C LEU A 145 5.24 -8.76 1.64
N VAL A 146 5.08 -10.09 1.50
CA VAL A 146 3.95 -10.80 2.13
C VAL A 146 4.04 -10.86 3.65
N LEU A 147 5.26 -10.74 4.21
CA LEU A 147 5.51 -10.69 5.64
C LEU A 147 5.82 -9.27 6.14
N TRP A 148 5.58 -8.23 5.34
CA TRP A 148 5.73 -6.85 5.78
C TRP A 148 4.86 -6.57 7.01
N PRO A 149 5.32 -5.79 8.00
CA PRO A 149 4.57 -5.56 9.24
C PRO A 149 3.15 -5.03 9.07
N TYR A 150 2.83 -4.46 7.91
CA TYR A 150 1.50 -3.95 7.55
C TYR A 150 0.85 -4.72 6.39
N ALA A 151 1.35 -5.92 6.04
CA ALA A 151 0.84 -6.67 4.88
C ALA A 151 -0.63 -7.09 5.00
N TRP A 152 -1.22 -7.12 6.20
CA TRP A 152 -2.65 -7.45 6.35
C TRP A 152 -3.58 -6.49 5.60
N TYR A 153 -3.14 -5.27 5.28
CA TYR A 153 -3.90 -4.37 4.40
C TYR A 153 -4.10 -4.92 2.99
N LEU A 154 -3.33 -5.93 2.60
CA LEU A 154 -3.52 -6.66 1.35
C LEU A 154 -4.49 -7.84 1.49
N TYR A 155 -4.87 -8.25 2.70
CA TYR A 155 -5.52 -9.54 2.95
C TYR A 155 -6.94 -9.45 3.50
N GLY A 156 -7.52 -8.26 3.61
CA GLY A 156 -8.91 -8.13 4.04
C GLY A 156 -9.31 -6.78 4.60
N ALA A 157 -8.38 -5.97 5.11
CA ALA A 157 -8.70 -4.64 5.59
C ALA A 157 -9.37 -3.80 4.49
N ILE A 158 -10.49 -3.17 4.79
CA ILE A 158 -11.29 -2.40 3.82
C ILE A 158 -10.61 -1.06 3.57
N TYR A 159 -9.55 -1.12 2.75
CA TYR A 159 -8.67 0.00 2.43
C TYR A 159 -8.23 -0.06 0.97
N SER A 160 -7.86 1.07 0.41
CA SER A 160 -7.43 1.16 -1.00
C SER A 160 -6.02 0.65 -1.28
N ASP A 161 -5.27 0.21 -0.25
CA ASP A 161 -3.85 -0.16 -0.36
C ASP A 161 -3.62 -1.32 -1.33
N ALA A 162 -4.42 -2.37 -1.26
CA ALA A 162 -4.32 -3.54 -2.13
C ALA A 162 -4.61 -3.19 -3.61
N LEU A 163 -5.67 -2.42 -3.86
CA LEU A 163 -6.04 -1.97 -5.20
C LEU A 163 -4.96 -1.05 -5.79
N PHE A 164 -4.46 -0.09 -5.00
CA PHE A 164 -3.39 0.79 -5.46
C PHE A 164 -2.13 0.00 -5.82
N LEU A 165 -1.68 -0.91 -4.94
CA LEU A 165 -0.49 -1.74 -5.19
C LEU A 165 -0.66 -2.57 -6.47
N LEU A 166 -1.83 -3.20 -6.65
CA LEU A 166 -2.16 -3.96 -7.85
C LEU A 166 -2.00 -3.12 -9.11
N LEU A 167 -2.62 -1.94 -9.13
CA LEU A 167 -2.61 -1.02 -10.28
C LEU A 167 -1.21 -0.45 -10.56
N ALA A 168 -0.51 -0.01 -9.51
CA ALA A 168 0.83 0.57 -9.65
C ALA A 168 1.84 -0.47 -10.17
N VAL A 169 1.89 -1.66 -9.56
CA VAL A 169 2.77 -2.75 -10.04
C VAL A 169 2.43 -3.14 -11.47
N SER A 170 1.14 -3.23 -11.80
CA SER A 170 0.67 -3.55 -13.16
C SER A 170 1.10 -2.50 -14.17
N ALA A 171 1.02 -1.21 -13.82
CA ALA A 171 1.45 -0.12 -14.68
C ALA A 171 2.94 -0.21 -15.01
N PHE A 172 3.80 -0.37 -13.99
CA PHE A 172 5.24 -0.54 -14.22
C PHE A 172 5.56 -1.83 -14.99
N LEU A 173 4.88 -2.94 -14.69
CA LEU A 173 5.06 -4.20 -15.44
C LEU A 173 4.67 -4.04 -16.92
N CYS A 174 3.65 -3.24 -17.23
CA CYS A 174 3.27 -2.93 -18.60
C CYS A 174 4.34 -2.10 -19.31
N LEU A 175 4.99 -1.15 -18.65
CA LEU A 175 6.13 -0.43 -19.23
C LEU A 175 7.29 -1.38 -19.54
N GLU A 176 7.66 -2.29 -18.62
CA GLU A 176 8.71 -3.28 -18.85
C GLU A 176 8.39 -4.20 -20.06
N ARG A 177 7.14 -4.32 -20.42
CA ARG A 177 6.66 -5.11 -21.57
C ARG A 177 6.40 -4.28 -22.84
N GLY A 178 6.84 -3.04 -22.87
CA GLY A 178 6.66 -2.14 -24.01
C GLY A 178 5.20 -1.76 -24.30
N ARG A 179 4.35 -1.69 -23.26
CA ARG A 179 2.92 -1.34 -23.36
C ARG A 179 2.59 -0.01 -22.66
N PRO A 180 3.11 1.14 -23.13
CA PRO A 180 2.96 2.42 -22.43
C PRO A 180 1.50 2.88 -22.32
N GLY A 181 0.65 2.63 -23.31
CA GLY A 181 -0.77 2.99 -23.26
C GLY A 181 -1.53 2.28 -22.14
N LEU A 182 -1.32 0.96 -21.97
CA LEU A 182 -1.93 0.21 -20.87
C LEU A 182 -1.34 0.62 -19.52
N ALA A 183 -0.03 0.91 -19.45
CA ALA A 183 0.59 1.44 -18.26
C ALA A 183 -0.01 2.78 -17.82
N THR A 184 -0.28 3.67 -18.79
CA THR A 184 -0.93 4.96 -18.56
C THR A 184 -2.36 4.79 -18.03
N LEU A 185 -3.15 3.89 -18.63
CA LEU A 185 -4.52 3.61 -18.14
C LEU A 185 -4.51 3.07 -16.71
N LEU A 186 -3.68 2.08 -16.42
CA LEU A 186 -3.54 1.51 -15.08
C LEU A 186 -3.03 2.55 -14.08
N GLY A 187 -2.12 3.43 -14.51
CA GLY A 187 -1.65 4.58 -13.74
C GLY A 187 -2.77 5.57 -13.43
N ALA A 188 -3.63 5.89 -14.41
CA ALA A 188 -4.78 6.76 -14.21
C ALA A 188 -5.77 6.17 -13.19
N LEU A 189 -6.04 4.87 -13.26
CA LEU A 189 -6.85 4.19 -12.26
C LEU A 189 -6.18 4.22 -10.87
N ALA A 190 -4.86 4.02 -10.81
CA ALA A 190 -4.13 4.07 -9.53
C ALA A 190 -4.19 5.48 -8.90
N THR A 191 -4.05 6.55 -9.69
CA THR A 191 -4.15 7.94 -9.17
C THR A 191 -5.56 8.33 -8.73
N ALA A 192 -6.58 7.57 -9.14
CA ALA A 192 -7.95 7.67 -8.63
C ALA A 192 -8.18 6.88 -7.33
N THR A 193 -7.17 6.17 -6.78
CA THR A 193 -7.29 5.42 -5.51
C THR A 193 -6.62 6.09 -4.32
N ARG A 194 -5.55 6.88 -4.54
CA ARG A 194 -4.74 7.48 -3.45
C ARG A 194 -4.05 8.77 -3.91
N PRO A 195 -3.72 9.70 -2.99
CA PRO A 195 -3.06 10.97 -3.29
C PRO A 195 -1.55 10.81 -3.63
N LEU A 196 -1.19 9.78 -4.39
CA LEU A 196 0.19 9.47 -4.79
C LEU A 196 0.45 9.77 -6.29
N ALA A 197 -0.42 10.57 -6.91
CA ALA A 197 -0.31 10.91 -8.32
C ALA A 197 1.06 11.52 -8.71
N PRO A 198 1.65 12.48 -7.98
CA PRO A 198 2.96 13.01 -8.36
C PRO A 198 4.05 11.94 -8.43
N ALA A 199 4.05 11.02 -7.46
CA ALA A 199 5.02 9.92 -7.43
C ALA A 199 4.83 8.96 -8.61
N LEU A 200 3.58 8.55 -8.86
CA LEU A 200 3.28 7.56 -9.89
C LEU A 200 3.48 8.12 -11.30
N VAL A 201 2.98 9.32 -11.58
CA VAL A 201 3.10 9.98 -12.90
C VAL A 201 4.56 10.20 -13.25
N LEU A 202 5.33 10.82 -12.33
CA LEU A 202 6.74 11.11 -12.58
C LEU A 202 7.59 9.84 -12.62
N GLY A 203 7.27 8.83 -11.78
CA GLY A 203 7.95 7.55 -11.81
C GLY A 203 7.73 6.77 -13.10
N LEU A 204 6.48 6.70 -13.60
CA LEU A 204 6.14 6.06 -14.87
C LEU A 204 6.78 6.79 -16.05
N LEU A 205 6.70 8.14 -16.10
CA LEU A 205 7.34 8.93 -17.13
C LEU A 205 8.84 8.71 -17.14
N ALA A 206 9.50 8.86 -15.99
CA ALA A 206 10.94 8.68 -15.88
C ALA A 206 11.36 7.26 -16.31
N ARG A 207 10.57 6.23 -15.98
CA ARG A 207 10.85 4.85 -16.41
C ARG A 207 10.67 4.66 -17.90
N GLN A 208 9.62 5.23 -18.51
CA GLN A 208 9.40 5.19 -19.95
C GLN A 208 10.57 5.82 -20.69
N LEU A 209 10.97 7.04 -20.29
CA LEU A 209 12.09 7.75 -20.91
C LEU A 209 13.41 6.99 -20.72
N GLU A 210 13.63 6.43 -19.54
CA GLU A 210 14.81 5.60 -19.25
C GLU A 210 14.91 4.37 -20.16
N LEU A 211 13.81 3.65 -20.39
CA LEU A 211 13.76 2.50 -21.27
C LEU A 211 14.10 2.87 -22.72
N ARG A 212 13.54 3.98 -23.21
CA ARG A 212 13.80 4.49 -24.56
C ARG A 212 15.27 4.90 -24.74
N LEU A 213 15.80 5.67 -23.79
CA LEU A 213 17.19 6.15 -23.85
C LEU A 213 18.19 5.00 -23.75
N ARG A 214 17.91 3.99 -22.91
CA ARG A 214 18.77 2.78 -22.82
C ARG A 214 18.75 1.92 -24.07
N ALA A 215 17.66 1.93 -24.82
CA ALA A 215 17.55 1.29 -26.13
C ALA A 215 18.24 2.08 -27.26
N GLY A 216 18.80 3.26 -26.99
CA GLY A 216 19.36 4.15 -27.99
C GLY A 216 18.34 4.77 -28.95
N GLU A 217 17.06 4.72 -28.58
CA GLU A 217 15.99 5.22 -29.44
C GLU A 217 15.69 6.71 -29.20
N ARG A 218 15.30 7.40 -30.26
CA ARG A 218 14.85 8.79 -30.17
C ARG A 218 13.51 8.88 -29.44
N LEU A 219 13.34 9.93 -28.64
CA LEU A 219 12.08 10.19 -27.96
C LEU A 219 10.98 10.55 -28.97
N ARG A 220 9.80 10.03 -28.74
CA ARG A 220 8.57 10.25 -29.54
C ARG A 220 7.46 10.81 -28.64
N PRO A 221 6.44 11.50 -29.18
CA PRO A 221 5.30 11.97 -28.38
C PRO A 221 4.64 10.89 -27.53
N VAL A 222 4.59 9.64 -28.03
CA VAL A 222 4.04 8.48 -27.30
C VAL A 222 4.77 8.17 -26.00
N ASP A 223 6.05 8.54 -25.88
CA ASP A 223 6.84 8.31 -24.68
C ASP A 223 6.41 9.20 -23.51
N PHE A 224 5.62 10.24 -23.78
CA PHE A 224 5.03 11.13 -22.78
C PHE A 224 3.61 10.73 -22.36
N LEU A 225 3.03 9.67 -22.93
CA LEU A 225 1.73 9.14 -22.52
C LEU A 225 1.60 8.94 -20.99
N PRO A 226 2.65 8.50 -20.24
CA PRO A 226 2.56 8.34 -18.80
C PRO A 226 2.14 9.62 -18.04
N LEU A 227 2.29 10.82 -18.61
CA LEU A 227 1.73 12.04 -18.00
C LEU A 227 0.21 11.96 -17.84
N LEU A 228 -0.49 11.31 -18.77
CA LEU A 228 -1.94 11.11 -18.69
C LEU A 228 -2.36 10.13 -17.58
N SER A 229 -1.43 9.46 -16.93
CA SER A 229 -1.73 8.69 -15.72
C SER A 229 -2.19 9.59 -14.55
N GLY A 230 -1.98 10.90 -14.62
CA GLY A 230 -2.57 11.89 -13.71
C GLY A 230 -4.08 12.12 -13.90
N ALA A 231 -4.69 11.58 -14.97
CA ALA A 231 -6.11 11.80 -15.28
C ALA A 231 -7.06 11.33 -14.18
N GLY A 232 -6.70 10.28 -13.40
CA GLY A 232 -7.50 9.83 -12.28
C GLY A 232 -7.62 10.86 -11.16
N LEU A 233 -6.51 11.50 -10.79
CA LEU A 233 -6.51 12.63 -9.87
C LEU A 233 -7.25 13.84 -10.50
N GLY A 234 -6.97 14.16 -11.78
CA GLY A 234 -7.61 15.26 -12.47
C GLY A 234 -9.13 15.13 -12.52
N ALA A 235 -9.64 13.94 -12.81
CA ALA A 235 -11.09 13.66 -12.80
C ALA A 235 -11.69 13.83 -11.39
N TYR A 236 -10.96 13.43 -10.35
CA TYR A 236 -11.42 13.63 -8.98
C TYR A 236 -11.41 15.11 -8.59
N MET A 237 -10.37 15.86 -8.93
CA MET A 237 -10.30 17.31 -8.70
C MET A 237 -11.42 18.06 -9.44
N LEU A 238 -11.73 17.66 -10.68
CA LEU A 238 -12.86 18.22 -11.44
C LEU A 238 -14.20 17.94 -10.77
N TYR A 239 -14.42 16.72 -10.30
CA TYR A 239 -15.62 16.36 -9.53
C TYR A 239 -15.74 17.21 -8.25
N LEU A 240 -14.65 17.35 -7.48
CA LEU A 240 -14.64 18.14 -6.25
C LEU A 240 -14.94 19.63 -6.54
N TRP A 241 -14.35 20.17 -7.60
CA TRP A 241 -14.62 21.54 -8.02
C TRP A 241 -16.08 21.74 -8.41
N ALA A 242 -16.63 20.85 -9.23
CA ALA A 242 -18.03 20.92 -9.68
C ALA A 242 -19.02 20.75 -8.51
N ARG A 243 -18.68 19.93 -7.51
CA ARG A 243 -19.60 19.58 -6.40
C ARG A 243 -19.47 20.51 -5.18
N PHE A 244 -18.25 20.97 -4.88
CA PHE A 244 -17.92 21.68 -3.63
C PHE A 244 -17.22 23.03 -3.87
N GLY A 245 -16.97 23.41 -5.13
CA GLY A 245 -16.34 24.70 -5.48
C GLY A 245 -14.83 24.77 -5.29
N THR A 246 -14.18 23.70 -4.78
CA THR A 246 -12.72 23.63 -4.61
C THR A 246 -12.16 22.32 -5.13
N PRO A 247 -11.17 22.35 -6.07
CA PRO A 247 -10.58 21.12 -6.60
C PRO A 247 -9.64 20.42 -5.62
N ILE A 248 -9.25 21.10 -4.54
CA ILE A 248 -8.29 20.61 -3.53
C ILE A 248 -8.96 20.28 -2.19
N ALA A 249 -10.27 20.09 -2.15
CA ALA A 249 -11.03 19.74 -0.94
C ALA A 249 -10.41 18.57 -0.16
N PHE A 250 -9.80 17.58 -0.86
CA PHE A 250 -9.12 16.45 -0.24
C PHE A 250 -7.84 16.84 0.55
N ILE A 251 -7.19 17.95 0.17
CA ILE A 251 -6.04 18.51 0.91
C ILE A 251 -6.54 19.30 2.11
N GLU A 252 -7.55 20.15 1.92
CA GLU A 252 -8.13 20.97 2.98
C GLU A 252 -8.69 20.11 4.12
N ALA A 253 -9.33 19.01 3.79
CA ALA A 253 -9.86 18.04 4.74
C ALA A 253 -8.79 17.40 5.64
N GLN A 254 -7.49 17.40 5.26
CA GLN A 254 -6.41 16.81 6.08
C GLN A 254 -6.25 17.52 7.44
N ALA A 255 -6.64 18.78 7.55
CA ALA A 255 -6.64 19.50 8.82
C ALA A 255 -7.52 18.79 9.86
N GLY A 256 -8.65 18.18 9.47
CA GLY A 256 -9.54 17.41 10.34
C GLY A 256 -8.90 16.15 10.94
N TRP A 257 -7.81 15.65 10.37
CA TRP A 257 -6.99 14.57 10.94
C TRP A 257 -5.78 15.10 11.72
N GLY A 258 -5.78 16.40 12.06
CA GLY A 258 -4.70 17.02 12.83
C GLY A 258 -3.37 17.06 12.06
N GLN A 259 -3.43 17.20 10.72
CA GLN A 259 -2.25 17.32 9.86
C GLN A 259 -2.12 18.78 9.35
N PRO A 260 -1.71 19.74 10.21
CA PRO A 260 -1.59 21.13 9.80
C PRO A 260 -0.46 21.28 8.78
N PRO A 261 -0.67 22.05 7.70
CA PRO A 261 0.39 22.35 6.75
C PRO A 261 1.42 23.32 7.36
N GLY A 262 2.63 23.32 6.82
CA GLY A 262 3.65 24.31 7.14
C GLY A 262 4.97 23.71 7.64
N LEU A 263 5.98 24.57 7.78
CA LEU A 263 7.36 24.19 8.10
C LEU A 263 7.49 23.36 9.38
N ARG A 264 6.69 23.65 10.41
CA ARG A 264 6.72 22.87 11.67
C ARG A 264 6.34 21.40 11.46
N SER A 265 5.37 21.11 10.58
CA SER A 265 5.00 19.74 10.19
C SER A 265 6.05 19.13 9.26
N TRP A 266 6.48 19.86 8.24
CA TRP A 266 7.42 19.38 7.23
C TRP A 266 8.78 19.01 7.80
N LEU A 267 9.30 19.80 8.74
CA LEU A 267 10.56 19.57 9.43
C LEU A 267 10.40 18.74 10.72
N LYS A 268 9.22 18.20 10.98
CA LYS A 268 8.93 17.40 12.19
C LYS A 268 9.14 18.14 13.51
N ILE A 269 9.17 19.47 13.50
CA ILE A 269 9.38 20.27 14.72
C ILE A 269 8.30 19.94 15.74
N THR A 270 7.03 19.93 15.34
CA THR A 270 5.90 19.58 16.21
C THR A 270 6.04 18.17 16.80
N PHE A 271 6.54 17.20 16.02
CA PHE A 271 6.78 15.84 16.51
C PHE A 271 7.79 15.82 17.66
N PHE A 272 8.95 16.46 17.47
CA PHE A 272 10.02 16.43 18.46
C PHE A 272 9.75 17.31 19.69
N THR A 273 9.03 18.43 19.53
CA THR A 273 8.73 19.36 20.65
C THR A 273 7.51 18.97 21.46
N GLU A 274 6.46 18.48 20.81
CA GLU A 274 5.15 18.28 21.44
C GLU A 274 4.66 16.82 21.36
N GLY A 275 5.07 16.09 20.33
CA GLY A 275 4.51 14.79 19.97
C GLY A 275 5.36 13.58 20.33
N PHE A 276 6.66 13.74 20.57
CA PHE A 276 7.58 12.61 20.73
C PHE A 276 7.09 11.63 21.82
N TRP A 277 6.84 12.11 23.02
CA TRP A 277 6.39 11.28 24.14
C TRP A 277 4.96 10.77 23.98
N ARG A 278 4.10 11.53 23.31
CA ARG A 278 2.70 11.14 23.05
C ARG A 278 2.58 10.07 21.95
N THR A 279 3.50 10.07 20.98
CA THR A 279 3.43 9.19 19.80
C THR A 279 4.37 7.98 19.88
N VAL A 280 5.37 7.98 20.75
CA VAL A 280 6.20 6.79 21.02
C VAL A 280 5.33 5.61 21.44
N GLY A 281 4.32 5.83 22.31
CA GLY A 281 3.33 4.81 22.67
C GLY A 281 2.34 4.42 21.56
N ARG A 282 2.33 5.12 20.40
CA ARG A 282 1.45 4.86 19.24
C ARG A 282 2.21 4.37 18.00
N PHE A 283 3.31 3.65 18.19
CA PHE A 283 4.13 3.10 17.11
C PHE A 283 4.78 4.14 16.18
N GLY A 284 4.92 5.39 16.61
CA GLY A 284 5.61 6.42 15.83
C GLY A 284 7.04 6.04 15.48
N LEU A 285 7.80 5.49 16.42
CA LEU A 285 9.20 5.11 16.21
C LEU A 285 9.35 3.94 15.21
N PRO A 286 8.62 2.81 15.31
CA PRO A 286 8.68 1.76 14.29
C PRO A 286 8.32 2.26 12.89
N ASN A 287 7.30 3.10 12.77
CA ASN A 287 6.91 3.70 11.48
C ASN A 287 8.00 4.61 10.92
N ALA A 288 8.65 5.42 11.77
CA ALA A 288 9.79 6.26 11.37
C ALA A 288 10.96 5.41 10.86
N ILE A 289 11.32 4.33 11.58
CA ILE A 289 12.40 3.41 11.18
C ILE A 289 12.10 2.79 9.82
N LEU A 290 10.87 2.30 9.59
CA LEU A 290 10.48 1.69 8.32
C LEU A 290 10.50 2.70 7.17
N ALA A 291 10.04 3.92 7.40
CA ALA A 291 10.07 4.99 6.41
C ALA A 291 11.50 5.42 6.05
N LEU A 292 12.36 5.61 7.07
CA LEU A 292 13.78 5.95 6.86
C LEU A 292 14.54 4.82 6.16
N LEU A 293 14.24 3.56 6.48
CA LEU A 293 14.78 2.40 5.75
C LEU A 293 14.44 2.49 4.26
N PHE A 294 13.18 2.78 3.91
CA PHE A 294 12.77 2.87 2.51
C PHE A 294 13.37 4.06 1.79
N LEU A 295 13.48 5.21 2.44
CA LEU A 295 14.19 6.36 1.89
C LEU A 295 15.68 6.06 1.67
N ALA A 296 16.33 5.38 2.62
CA ALA A 296 17.73 4.95 2.47
C ALA A 296 17.93 3.96 1.32
N LEU A 297 16.96 3.06 1.10
CA LEU A 297 16.99 2.11 -0.03
C LEU A 297 16.89 2.79 -1.41
N CYS A 298 16.37 4.01 -1.48
CA CYS A 298 16.37 4.79 -2.72
C CYS A 298 17.78 5.17 -3.19
N LEU A 299 18.75 5.30 -2.29
CA LEU A 299 20.13 5.69 -2.65
C LEU A 299 20.80 4.67 -3.58
N PRO A 300 20.85 3.35 -3.26
CA PRO A 300 21.41 2.34 -4.16
C PRO A 300 20.48 1.97 -5.32
N MET A 301 19.18 2.29 -5.24
CA MET A 301 18.16 1.87 -6.21
C MET A 301 18.45 2.38 -7.62
N ARG A 302 18.94 3.62 -7.77
CA ARG A 302 19.30 4.20 -9.06
C ARG A 302 20.27 3.32 -9.86
N ARG A 303 21.27 2.77 -9.18
CA ARG A 303 22.30 1.94 -9.83
C ARG A 303 21.78 0.54 -10.17
N ARG A 304 20.81 0.01 -9.41
CA ARG A 304 20.31 -1.37 -9.56
C ARG A 304 19.03 -1.49 -10.37
N LEU A 305 18.09 -0.58 -10.18
CA LEU A 305 16.77 -0.63 -10.82
C LEU A 305 16.54 0.51 -11.80
N GLY A 306 17.24 1.64 -11.64
CA GLY A 306 17.17 2.80 -12.51
C GLY A 306 16.40 4.00 -11.95
N TRP A 307 16.28 5.04 -12.77
CA TRP A 307 15.72 6.34 -12.38
C TRP A 307 14.24 6.32 -12.09
N GLY A 308 13.45 5.64 -12.92
CA GLY A 308 12.01 5.64 -12.79
C GLY A 308 11.57 5.06 -11.44
N TYR A 309 12.15 3.95 -11.03
CA TYR A 309 11.85 3.32 -9.73
C TYR A 309 12.37 4.15 -8.56
N THR A 310 13.54 4.78 -8.71
CA THR A 310 14.10 5.65 -7.67
C THR A 310 13.21 6.86 -7.44
N LEU A 311 12.81 7.56 -8.51
CA LEU A 311 11.96 8.74 -8.43
C LEU A 311 10.58 8.39 -7.85
N TYR A 312 9.97 7.30 -8.35
CA TYR A 312 8.71 6.80 -7.80
C TYR A 312 8.82 6.55 -6.29
N SER A 313 9.83 5.78 -5.88
CA SER A 313 9.98 5.38 -4.47
C SER A 313 10.29 6.55 -3.55
N ALA A 314 11.17 7.46 -3.99
CA ALA A 314 11.52 8.65 -3.24
C ALA A 314 10.32 9.58 -3.03
N LEU A 315 9.51 9.80 -4.07
CA LEU A 315 8.31 10.62 -3.96
C LEU A 315 7.18 9.91 -3.20
N ALA A 316 6.95 8.62 -3.45
CA ALA A 316 5.87 7.86 -2.80
C ALA A 316 6.07 7.72 -1.29
N MET A 317 7.32 7.69 -0.81
CA MET A 317 7.64 7.73 0.63
C MET A 317 7.88 9.15 1.11
N GLY A 318 8.55 9.99 0.33
CA GLY A 318 8.94 11.35 0.72
C GLY A 318 7.74 12.28 0.91
N ILE A 319 6.72 12.22 0.03
CA ILE A 319 5.51 13.05 0.16
C ILE A 319 4.82 12.81 1.50
N PRO A 320 4.38 11.58 1.86
CA PRO A 320 3.74 11.36 3.16
C PRO A 320 4.70 11.56 4.34
N PHE A 321 6.00 11.30 4.16
CA PHE A 321 7.00 11.59 5.18
C PHE A 321 7.05 13.08 5.52
N ILE A 322 7.02 13.97 4.53
CA ILE A 322 7.07 15.42 4.72
C ILE A 322 5.69 15.97 5.12
N SER A 323 4.61 15.53 4.48
CA SER A 323 3.28 16.14 4.63
C SER A 323 2.62 15.91 5.99
N SER A 324 3.03 14.93 6.77
CA SER A 324 2.50 14.69 8.13
C SER A 324 3.43 15.24 9.20
N TRP A 325 2.90 15.74 10.33
CA TRP A 325 3.72 16.20 11.45
C TRP A 325 4.32 15.06 12.29
N ASN A 326 3.81 13.84 12.14
CA ASN A 326 4.26 12.63 12.84
C ASN A 326 4.61 11.54 11.84
N PHE A 327 4.90 10.34 12.32
CA PHE A 327 5.26 9.17 11.50
C PHE A 327 4.17 8.10 11.46
N ILE A 328 3.00 8.35 12.04
CA ILE A 328 1.90 7.39 12.09
C ILE A 328 1.41 7.13 10.67
N GLY A 329 1.21 5.86 10.32
CA GLY A 329 0.76 5.44 9.00
C GLY A 329 1.87 5.20 7.97
N LEU A 330 3.10 5.68 8.19
CA LEU A 330 4.16 5.53 7.18
C LEU A 330 4.53 4.07 6.91
N GLY A 331 4.42 3.19 7.90
CA GLY A 331 4.62 1.75 7.71
C GLY A 331 3.60 1.12 6.77
N ARG A 332 2.33 1.58 6.80
CA ARG A 332 1.28 1.23 5.85
C ARG A 332 1.55 1.84 4.47
N TYR A 333 1.88 3.13 4.43
CA TYR A 333 2.15 3.82 3.16
C TYR A 333 3.34 3.22 2.42
N ALA A 334 4.29 2.60 3.12
CA ALA A 334 5.37 1.84 2.52
C ALA A 334 4.90 0.70 1.60
N LEU A 335 3.68 0.15 1.78
CA LEU A 335 3.11 -0.84 0.85
C LEU A 335 3.01 -0.32 -0.58
N ALA A 336 2.78 0.97 -0.76
CA ALA A 336 2.77 1.59 -2.09
C ALA A 336 4.17 1.64 -2.74
N VAL A 337 5.24 1.62 -1.94
CA VAL A 337 6.62 1.80 -2.41
C VAL A 337 7.26 0.46 -2.78
N PHE A 338 6.59 -0.27 -3.67
CA PHE A 338 6.93 -1.66 -3.99
C PHE A 338 8.38 -1.90 -4.44
N PRO A 339 9.11 -0.99 -5.14
CA PRO A 339 10.51 -1.25 -5.52
C PRO A 339 11.44 -1.39 -4.32
N CYS A 340 11.09 -0.80 -3.17
CA CYS A 340 11.89 -0.90 -1.94
C CYS A 340 11.88 -2.33 -1.36
N PHE A 341 10.81 -3.11 -1.55
CA PHE A 341 10.80 -4.53 -1.14
C PHE A 341 11.83 -5.35 -1.91
N LEU A 342 11.97 -5.09 -3.20
CA LEU A 342 12.99 -5.73 -4.04
C LEU A 342 14.41 -5.28 -3.65
N MET A 343 14.60 -3.98 -3.40
CA MET A 343 15.88 -3.46 -2.92
C MET A 343 16.27 -4.05 -1.56
N LEU A 344 15.31 -4.18 -0.63
CA LEU A 344 15.54 -4.82 0.65
C LEU A 344 15.94 -6.30 0.47
N ALA A 345 15.29 -7.02 -0.43
CA ALA A 345 15.67 -8.39 -0.76
C ALA A 345 17.12 -8.47 -1.29
N CYS A 346 17.53 -7.56 -2.19
CA CYS A 346 18.91 -7.50 -2.68
C CYS A 346 19.93 -7.28 -1.53
N VAL A 347 19.58 -6.50 -0.51
CA VAL A 347 20.44 -6.27 0.66
C VAL A 347 20.50 -7.50 1.57
N LEU A 348 19.36 -8.19 1.76
CA LEU A 348 19.24 -9.36 2.64
C LEU A 348 19.80 -10.64 2.02
N GLU A 349 19.86 -10.72 0.68
CA GLU A 349 20.33 -11.93 -0.03
C GLU A 349 21.76 -12.31 0.37
N ALA A 350 22.65 -11.32 0.42
CA ALA A 350 24.05 -11.50 0.81
C ALA A 350 24.27 -11.62 2.33
N ARG A 351 23.20 -11.50 3.17
CA ARG A 351 23.32 -11.40 4.63
C ARG A 351 22.39 -12.38 5.35
N PRO A 352 22.71 -13.68 5.44
CA PRO A 352 21.79 -14.70 5.93
C PRO A 352 21.35 -14.49 7.39
N ARG A 353 22.22 -13.95 8.26
CA ARG A 353 21.85 -13.63 9.65
C ARG A 353 20.84 -12.47 9.71
N ALA A 354 21.10 -11.38 8.98
CA ALA A 354 20.20 -10.24 8.89
C ALA A 354 18.85 -10.65 8.25
N ARG A 355 18.88 -11.52 7.25
CA ARG A 355 17.67 -12.06 6.62
C ARG A 355 16.79 -12.83 7.61
N ARG A 356 17.38 -13.72 8.44
CA ARG A 356 16.64 -14.44 9.48
C ARG A 356 16.04 -13.48 10.51
N ALA A 357 16.87 -12.55 11.02
CA ALA A 357 16.43 -11.54 11.98
C ALA A 357 15.27 -10.68 11.41
N TRP A 358 15.38 -10.26 10.15
CA TRP A 358 14.33 -9.53 9.46
C TRP A 358 13.01 -10.29 9.42
N PHE A 359 13.01 -11.55 8.98
CA PHE A 359 11.77 -12.32 8.86
C PHE A 359 11.13 -12.60 10.22
N VAL A 360 11.92 -12.91 11.24
CA VAL A 360 11.40 -13.09 12.61
C VAL A 360 10.78 -11.78 13.11
N ALA A 361 11.52 -10.68 13.04
CA ALA A 361 11.03 -9.38 13.51
C ALA A 361 9.80 -8.90 12.73
N SER A 362 9.82 -9.04 11.40
CA SER A 362 8.72 -8.61 10.52
C SER A 362 7.45 -9.43 10.76
N ALA A 363 7.56 -10.75 10.85
CA ALA A 363 6.41 -11.63 11.12
C ALA A 363 5.84 -11.40 12.54
N SER A 364 6.71 -11.24 13.55
CA SER A 364 6.26 -10.93 14.92
C SER A 364 5.56 -9.58 14.99
N LEU A 365 6.10 -8.56 14.32
CA LEU A 365 5.50 -7.24 14.27
C LEU A 365 4.18 -7.25 13.48
N LEU A 366 4.11 -7.98 12.36
CA LEU A 366 2.88 -8.22 11.59
C LEU A 366 1.78 -8.80 12.49
N ALA A 367 2.07 -9.90 13.19
CA ALA A 367 1.10 -10.55 14.07
C ALA A 367 0.66 -9.64 15.22
N PHE A 368 1.59 -8.92 15.84
CA PHE A 368 1.32 -7.98 16.93
C PHE A 368 0.47 -6.79 16.48
N LEU A 369 0.83 -6.14 15.38
CA LEU A 369 0.07 -4.99 14.88
C LEU A 369 -1.31 -5.41 14.38
N LEU A 370 -1.42 -6.55 13.71
CA LEU A 370 -2.70 -7.11 13.28
C LEU A 370 -3.61 -7.43 14.47
N SER A 371 -3.07 -8.06 15.54
CA SER A 371 -3.88 -8.32 16.74
C SER A 371 -4.41 -7.03 17.35
N ARG A 372 -3.63 -5.96 17.38
CA ARG A 372 -4.11 -4.66 17.85
C ARG A 372 -5.16 -4.05 16.93
N PHE A 373 -4.93 -4.10 15.61
CA PHE A 373 -5.90 -3.63 14.62
C PHE A 373 -7.23 -4.36 14.74
N SER A 374 -7.21 -5.70 14.85
CA SER A 374 -8.40 -6.55 14.92
C SER A 374 -9.33 -6.20 16.08
N VAL A 375 -8.79 -5.74 17.21
CA VAL A 375 -9.56 -5.28 18.38
C VAL A 375 -9.83 -3.76 18.39
N GLY A 376 -9.65 -3.08 17.27
CA GLY A 376 -9.96 -1.66 17.12
C GLY A 376 -8.91 -0.70 17.70
N ARG A 377 -7.70 -1.16 18.00
CA ARG A 377 -6.59 -0.26 18.38
C ARG A 377 -5.99 0.37 17.13
N TYR A 378 -5.81 1.69 17.15
CA TYR A 378 -5.17 2.39 16.03
C TYR A 378 -3.67 2.07 15.98
N VAL A 379 -3.18 1.63 14.83
CA VAL A 379 -1.79 1.19 14.60
C VAL A 379 -1.15 1.79 13.35
N ALA A 380 -1.91 2.53 12.52
CA ALA A 380 -1.45 3.09 11.25
C ALA A 380 -2.16 4.40 10.92
#